data_a2e8425f1f95e4c4f67dd2452826c5e8
#
_entry.id   a2e8425f1f95e4c4f67dd2452826c5e8
#
_cell.length_a   1.000
_cell.length_b   1.000
_cell.length_c   1.000
_cell.angle_alpha   90.00
_cell.angle_beta   90.00
_cell.angle_gamma   90.00
#
_symmetry.space_group_name_H-M   'P 1'
#
loop_
_entity.id
_entity.type
_entity.pdbx_description
1 polymer ?
#
loop_
_entity_poly.entity_id
_entity_poly.type
_entity_poly.pdbx_seq_one_letter_code
_entity_poly.pdbx_strand_id
1 'polypeptide(L)'
;MRGARRFSQAISEGDGISLLADSPDPASVQAAEERGAEGFVARPGVGAFRDATELPILWYGSGETGAAGLDACVVPVEGLESEDGRLERLFSDAMDAGLDCVVAVRDEDQLQLALERLDPEIFLLQAGEGDRGLEDVLGLLPDVPAGKLAVAELDTVEREDVVELERAGFDAVIVPAGAVERLLGEPA
;
A
#
# COMPACT_ATOMS: atom_id res chain seq x y z
N MET A 1 11.12 -4.67 24.19
CA MET A 1 10.09 -5.00 23.17
C MET A 1 9.59 -3.66 22.63
N ARG A 2 10.05 -3.24 21.43
CA ARG A 2 9.37 -2.18 20.68
C ARG A 2 8.06 -2.81 20.20
N GLY A 3 6.92 -2.24 20.58
CA GLY A 3 5.63 -2.65 20.03
C GLY A 3 5.71 -2.51 18.50
N ALA A 4 5.21 -3.50 17.77
CA ALA A 4 5.08 -3.41 16.33
C ALA A 4 4.35 -2.11 16.01
N ARG A 5 4.98 -1.20 15.25
CA ARG A 5 4.30 -0.02 14.73
C ARG A 5 3.19 -0.51 13.83
N ARG A 6 1.97 0.01 13.99
CA ARG A 6 0.91 -0.23 13.01
C ARG A 6 1.38 0.27 11.63
N PHE A 7 0.95 -0.39 10.58
CA PHE A 7 1.29 0.01 9.21
C PHE A 7 0.87 1.46 8.95
N SER A 8 -0.36 1.83 9.34
CA SER A 8 -0.87 3.20 9.27
C SER A 8 0.04 4.21 9.95
N GLN A 9 0.52 3.90 11.15
CA GLN A 9 1.44 4.76 11.89
C GLN A 9 2.80 4.89 11.19
N ALA A 10 3.30 3.81 10.60
CA ALA A 10 4.61 3.83 9.94
C ALA A 10 4.62 4.73 8.70
N ILE A 11 3.55 4.71 7.88
CA ILE A 11 3.46 5.54 6.67
C ILE A 11 3.04 6.99 6.95
N SER A 12 2.40 7.28 8.11
CA SER A 12 1.94 8.64 8.45
C SER A 12 2.94 9.46 9.26
N GLU A 13 3.94 8.84 9.89
CA GLU A 13 4.91 9.54 10.76
C GLU A 13 6.19 10.00 10.03
N GLY A 14 6.31 9.77 8.72
CA GLY A 14 7.47 10.18 7.92
C GLY A 14 7.52 11.69 7.61
N ASP A 15 8.72 12.20 7.33
CA ASP A 15 8.93 13.60 6.88
C ASP A 15 8.70 13.75 5.36
N GLY A 16 7.95 12.84 4.73
CA GLY A 16 7.69 12.81 3.30
C GLY A 16 6.92 11.56 2.91
N ILE A 17 6.83 11.27 1.60
CA ILE A 17 6.17 10.07 1.09
C ILE A 17 7.00 8.81 1.36
N SER A 18 6.40 7.80 1.98
CA SER A 18 7.07 6.53 2.28
C SER A 18 7.18 5.63 1.05
N LEU A 19 8.36 5.03 0.81
CA LEU A 19 8.56 4.04 -0.26
C LEU A 19 8.31 2.62 0.26
N LEU A 20 7.28 1.97 -0.26
CA LEU A 20 6.94 0.58 0.02
C LEU A 20 7.54 -0.31 -1.08
N ALA A 21 8.57 -1.08 -0.76
CA ALA A 21 9.25 -1.90 -1.74
C ALA A 21 8.48 -3.19 -2.05
N ASP A 22 8.04 -3.36 -3.29
CA ASP A 22 7.50 -4.62 -3.80
C ASP A 22 8.67 -5.57 -4.06
N SER A 23 8.84 -6.52 -3.16
CA SER A 23 9.97 -7.45 -3.16
C SER A 23 9.54 -8.83 -3.64
N PRO A 24 10.23 -9.39 -4.65
CA PRO A 24 9.91 -10.73 -5.14
C PRO A 24 10.36 -11.85 -4.19
N ASP A 25 11.26 -11.55 -3.26
CA ASP A 25 11.83 -12.53 -2.33
C ASP A 25 12.41 -11.87 -1.06
N PRO A 26 12.53 -12.62 0.05
CA PRO A 26 13.10 -12.11 1.30
C PRO A 26 14.57 -11.66 1.20
N ALA A 27 15.33 -12.16 0.22
CA ALA A 27 16.75 -11.79 0.09
C ALA A 27 16.91 -10.36 -0.44
N SER A 28 15.96 -9.86 -1.22
CA SER A 28 15.96 -8.47 -1.72
C SER A 28 15.51 -7.45 -0.67
N VAL A 29 14.87 -7.90 0.41
CA VAL A 29 14.33 -7.04 1.48
C VAL A 29 15.43 -6.24 2.17
N GLN A 30 16.47 -6.91 2.64
CA GLN A 30 17.57 -6.24 3.35
C GLN A 30 18.25 -5.18 2.48
N ALA A 31 18.50 -5.49 1.21
CA ALA A 31 19.10 -4.54 0.28
C ALA A 31 18.20 -3.32 0.01
N ALA A 32 16.87 -3.51 -0.07
CA ALA A 32 15.93 -2.40 -0.23
C ALA A 32 15.81 -1.54 1.04
N GLU A 33 15.85 -2.16 2.22
CA GLU A 33 15.86 -1.46 3.52
C GLU A 33 17.12 -0.58 3.65
N GLU A 34 18.30 -1.11 3.34
CA GLU A 34 19.54 -0.35 3.36
C GLU A 34 19.55 0.84 2.37
N ARG A 35 18.73 0.75 1.31
CA ARG A 35 18.56 1.81 0.30
C ARG A 35 17.43 2.79 0.62
N GLY A 36 16.75 2.63 1.73
CA GLY A 36 15.77 3.59 2.24
C GLY A 36 14.31 3.19 2.02
N ALA A 37 13.99 1.92 1.74
CA ALA A 37 12.61 1.45 1.83
C ALA A 37 12.11 1.57 3.27
N GLU A 38 10.87 2.01 3.44
CA GLU A 38 10.24 2.22 4.75
C GLU A 38 9.17 1.17 5.06
N GLY A 39 8.89 0.30 4.11
CA GLY A 39 8.01 -0.86 4.25
C GLY A 39 8.11 -1.77 3.04
N PHE A 40 7.43 -2.90 3.12
CA PHE A 40 7.49 -3.94 2.09
C PHE A 40 6.10 -4.40 1.67
N VAL A 41 5.98 -4.78 0.40
CA VAL A 41 4.83 -5.49 -0.14
C VAL A 41 5.18 -6.96 -0.32
N ALA A 42 4.41 -7.84 0.30
CA ALA A 42 4.53 -9.29 0.17
C ALA A 42 3.36 -9.83 -0.66
N ARG A 43 3.67 -10.64 -1.68
CA ARG A 43 2.67 -11.26 -2.58
C ARG A 43 2.56 -12.76 -2.35
N PRO A 44 1.43 -13.42 -2.77
CA PRO A 44 1.26 -14.86 -2.65
C PRO A 44 2.41 -15.67 -3.28
N GLY A 45 2.83 -16.74 -2.60
CA GLY A 45 3.92 -17.61 -3.06
C GLY A 45 5.32 -17.14 -2.67
N VAL A 46 5.45 -16.01 -2.01
CA VAL A 46 6.71 -15.50 -1.47
C VAL A 46 6.88 -15.97 -0.02
N GLY A 47 8.11 -16.30 0.37
CA GLY A 47 8.42 -16.85 1.69
C GLY A 47 8.28 -15.84 2.84
N ALA A 48 8.68 -16.25 4.04
CA ALA A 48 8.54 -15.45 5.25
C ALA A 48 9.40 -14.17 5.21
N PHE A 49 8.77 -13.01 5.06
CA PHE A 49 9.43 -11.70 5.07
C PHE A 49 9.81 -11.25 6.48
N ARG A 50 9.03 -11.62 7.49
CA ARG A 50 9.23 -11.11 8.86
C ARG A 50 10.61 -11.46 9.45
N ASP A 51 11.19 -12.57 9.03
CA ASP A 51 12.55 -12.95 9.47
C ASP A 51 13.64 -12.05 8.86
N ALA A 52 13.32 -11.33 7.79
CA ALA A 52 14.26 -10.49 7.04
C ALA A 52 14.19 -8.99 7.41
N THR A 53 13.10 -8.53 8.04
CA THR A 53 12.90 -7.11 8.36
C THR A 53 11.99 -6.86 9.55
N GLU A 54 12.23 -5.76 10.26
CA GLU A 54 11.33 -5.22 11.29
C GLU A 54 10.39 -4.13 10.73
N LEU A 55 10.56 -3.71 9.48
CA LEU A 55 9.71 -2.73 8.83
C LEU A 55 8.31 -3.28 8.55
N PRO A 56 7.29 -2.41 8.36
CA PRO A 56 5.93 -2.86 8.11
C PRO A 56 5.79 -3.64 6.82
N ILE A 57 4.98 -4.70 6.85
CA ILE A 57 4.71 -5.58 5.73
C ILE A 57 3.24 -5.51 5.34
N LEU A 58 2.97 -5.05 4.12
CA LEU A 58 1.67 -5.06 3.48
C LEU A 58 1.50 -6.36 2.69
N TRP A 59 0.51 -7.17 3.06
CA TRP A 59 0.14 -8.37 2.32
C TRP A 59 -0.76 -8.04 1.13
N TYR A 60 -0.31 -8.42 -0.04
CA TYR A 60 -1.02 -8.21 -1.29
C TYR A 60 -1.59 -9.53 -1.83
N GLY A 61 -2.59 -10.08 -1.14
CA GLY A 61 -3.23 -11.32 -1.55
C GLY A 61 -4.62 -11.47 -0.93
N SER A 62 -5.55 -12.06 -1.70
CA SER A 62 -6.91 -12.31 -1.23
C SER A 62 -6.98 -13.58 -0.40
N GLY A 63 -7.48 -13.49 0.83
CA GLY A 63 -8.12 -14.60 1.53
C GLY A 63 -7.26 -15.51 2.39
N GLU A 64 -5.95 -15.43 2.39
CA GLU A 64 -5.10 -16.16 3.35
C GLU A 64 -4.28 -15.19 4.21
N THR A 65 -4.92 -14.64 5.24
CA THR A 65 -4.26 -13.83 6.28
C THR A 65 -3.41 -14.68 7.26
N GLY A 66 -3.17 -15.93 6.92
CA GLY A 66 -2.51 -16.91 7.79
C GLY A 66 -0.99 -16.80 7.88
N ALA A 67 -0.36 -15.85 7.23
CA ALA A 67 1.08 -15.64 7.37
C ALA A 67 1.35 -14.83 8.64
N ALA A 68 1.95 -15.45 9.64
CA ALA A 68 2.40 -14.76 10.86
C ALA A 68 3.39 -13.62 10.49
N GLY A 69 3.21 -12.46 11.11
CA GLY A 69 4.15 -11.34 10.97
C GLY A 69 3.81 -10.31 9.89
N LEU A 70 2.56 -10.28 9.40
CA LEU A 70 2.05 -9.20 8.56
C LEU A 70 1.51 -8.05 9.43
N ASP A 71 1.58 -6.82 8.93
CA ASP A 71 1.09 -5.63 9.62
C ASP A 71 -0.19 -5.07 8.97
N ALA A 72 -0.34 -5.27 7.67
CA ALA A 72 -1.50 -4.82 6.91
C ALA A 72 -1.85 -5.81 5.79
N CYS A 73 -3.06 -5.72 5.25
CA CYS A 73 -3.46 -6.47 4.05
C CYS A 73 -4.28 -5.62 3.10
N VAL A 74 -4.14 -5.90 1.81
CA VAL A 74 -4.95 -5.29 0.76
C VAL A 74 -6.29 -5.98 0.64
N VAL A 75 -7.37 -5.19 0.68
CA VAL A 75 -8.74 -5.62 0.41
C VAL A 75 -9.18 -4.96 -0.91
N PRO A 76 -9.20 -5.70 -2.04
CA PRO A 76 -9.60 -5.12 -3.31
C PRO A 76 -11.12 -4.92 -3.36
N VAL A 77 -11.56 -3.79 -3.92
CA VAL A 77 -12.98 -3.60 -4.26
C VAL A 77 -13.30 -4.28 -5.57
N GLU A 78 -12.38 -4.24 -6.53
CA GLU A 78 -12.51 -4.88 -7.84
C GLU A 78 -12.92 -6.36 -7.73
N GLY A 79 -13.95 -6.74 -8.47
CA GLY A 79 -14.51 -8.08 -8.47
C GLY A 79 -15.41 -8.43 -7.28
N LEU A 80 -15.55 -7.52 -6.31
CA LEU A 80 -16.41 -7.72 -5.13
C LEU A 80 -17.62 -6.78 -5.10
N GLU A 81 -17.75 -5.89 -6.08
CA GLU A 81 -18.80 -4.85 -6.12
C GLU A 81 -20.21 -5.43 -6.06
N SER A 82 -20.42 -6.57 -6.73
CA SER A 82 -21.70 -7.25 -6.83
C SER A 82 -21.86 -8.47 -5.91
N GLU A 83 -20.84 -8.80 -5.12
CA GLU A 83 -20.91 -9.93 -4.19
C GLU A 83 -21.45 -9.48 -2.82
N ASP A 84 -22.68 -9.92 -2.48
CA ASP A 84 -23.33 -9.56 -1.23
C ASP A 84 -22.51 -9.90 0.01
N GLY A 85 -22.01 -8.86 0.69
CA GLY A 85 -21.33 -8.96 1.98
C GLY A 85 -19.94 -9.60 1.95
N ARG A 86 -19.34 -9.88 0.77
CA ARG A 86 -18.00 -10.46 0.71
C ARG A 86 -16.91 -9.42 1.00
N LEU A 87 -17.09 -8.22 0.49
CA LEU A 87 -16.18 -7.10 0.75
C LEU A 87 -16.12 -6.79 2.25
N GLU A 88 -17.27 -6.68 2.90
CA GLU A 88 -17.38 -6.43 4.35
C GLU A 88 -16.77 -7.57 5.18
N ARG A 89 -16.98 -8.83 4.74
CA ARG A 89 -16.36 -9.98 5.44
C ARG A 89 -14.85 -9.95 5.35
N LEU A 90 -14.27 -9.73 4.18
CA LEU A 90 -12.81 -9.65 4.01
C LEU A 90 -12.22 -8.51 4.85
N PHE A 91 -12.90 -7.36 4.87
CA PHE A 91 -12.49 -6.23 5.69
C PHE A 91 -12.54 -6.56 7.20
N SER A 92 -13.65 -7.17 7.66
CA SER A 92 -13.81 -7.58 9.05
C SER A 92 -12.83 -8.66 9.48
N ASP A 93 -12.61 -9.68 8.63
CA ASP A 93 -11.68 -10.78 8.91
C ASP A 93 -10.25 -10.27 9.10
N ALA A 94 -9.84 -9.29 8.29
CA ALA A 94 -8.54 -8.65 8.40
C ALA A 94 -8.39 -7.84 9.71
N MET A 95 -9.41 -7.07 10.05
CA MET A 95 -9.46 -6.31 11.32
C MET A 95 -9.42 -7.26 12.53
N ASP A 96 -10.18 -8.36 12.51
CA ASP A 96 -10.20 -9.37 13.55
C ASP A 96 -8.85 -10.10 13.69
N ALA A 97 -8.09 -10.22 12.60
CA ALA A 97 -6.72 -10.70 12.60
C ALA A 97 -5.70 -9.67 13.16
N GLY A 98 -6.14 -8.45 13.47
CA GLY A 98 -5.29 -7.38 13.97
C GLY A 98 -4.43 -6.68 12.92
N LEU A 99 -4.80 -6.81 11.63
CA LEU A 99 -4.13 -6.17 10.51
C LEU A 99 -4.76 -4.81 10.19
N ASP A 100 -3.95 -3.85 9.76
CA ASP A 100 -4.47 -2.65 9.11
C ASP A 100 -5.03 -3.02 7.73
N CYS A 101 -6.26 -2.56 7.43
CA CYS A 101 -6.89 -2.82 6.14
C CYS A 101 -6.58 -1.70 5.16
N VAL A 102 -5.99 -2.06 4.03
CA VAL A 102 -5.71 -1.14 2.93
C VAL A 102 -6.69 -1.46 1.79
N VAL A 103 -7.68 -0.59 1.59
CA VAL A 103 -8.74 -0.82 0.60
C VAL A 103 -8.29 -0.32 -0.76
N ALA A 104 -8.16 -1.24 -1.72
CA ALA A 104 -7.70 -0.94 -3.08
C ALA A 104 -8.87 -0.56 -4.00
N VAL A 105 -8.72 0.59 -4.66
CA VAL A 105 -9.70 1.17 -5.60
C VAL A 105 -8.99 1.70 -6.85
N ARG A 106 -9.68 1.64 -8.00
CA ARG A 106 -9.15 2.07 -9.30
C ARG A 106 -9.90 3.25 -9.92
N ASP A 107 -11.09 3.51 -9.45
CA ASP A 107 -11.96 4.55 -9.98
C ASP A 107 -12.85 5.14 -8.87
N GLU A 108 -13.56 6.21 -9.23
CA GLU A 108 -14.46 6.94 -8.34
C GLU A 108 -15.62 6.07 -7.85
N ASP A 109 -16.17 5.19 -8.70
CA ASP A 109 -17.29 4.32 -8.32
C ASP A 109 -16.87 3.31 -7.24
N GLN A 110 -15.67 2.71 -7.37
CA GLN A 110 -15.10 1.83 -6.35
C GLN A 110 -14.76 2.57 -5.05
N LEU A 111 -14.22 3.78 -5.16
CA LEU A 111 -13.94 4.62 -3.99
C LEU A 111 -15.24 4.97 -3.24
N GLN A 112 -16.27 5.41 -3.96
CA GLN A 112 -17.57 5.71 -3.39
C GLN A 112 -18.20 4.47 -2.73
N LEU A 113 -18.16 3.31 -3.39
CA LEU A 113 -18.64 2.05 -2.84
C LEU A 113 -17.90 1.67 -1.54
N ALA A 114 -16.58 1.82 -1.50
CA ALA A 114 -15.78 1.56 -0.32
C ALA A 114 -16.17 2.49 0.84
N LEU A 115 -16.39 3.76 0.56
CA LEU A 115 -16.82 4.76 1.56
C LEU A 115 -18.23 4.50 2.09
N GLU A 116 -19.13 4.00 1.25
CA GLU A 116 -20.51 3.70 1.65
C GLU A 116 -20.63 2.42 2.49
N ARG A 117 -19.80 1.42 2.20
CA ARG A 117 -19.91 0.08 2.79
C ARG A 117 -18.91 -0.19 3.91
N LEU A 118 -17.79 0.51 3.90
CA LEU A 118 -16.67 0.37 4.82
C LEU A 118 -16.32 1.74 5.41
N ASP A 119 -15.49 1.74 6.44
CA ASP A 119 -14.85 2.96 6.94
C ASP A 119 -13.33 2.73 7.04
N PRO A 120 -12.63 2.54 5.91
CA PRO A 120 -11.20 2.25 5.92
C PRO A 120 -10.39 3.47 6.35
N GLU A 121 -9.29 3.23 7.06
CA GLU A 121 -8.31 4.26 7.42
C GLU A 121 -7.35 4.54 6.27
N ILE A 122 -7.09 3.52 5.41
CA ILE A 122 -6.08 3.57 4.36
C ILE A 122 -6.69 3.15 3.02
N PHE A 123 -6.46 3.95 1.99
CA PHE A 123 -6.78 3.64 0.60
C PHE A 123 -5.53 3.35 -0.21
N LEU A 124 -5.58 2.34 -1.06
CA LEU A 124 -4.62 2.09 -2.13
C LEU A 124 -5.25 2.54 -3.45
N LEU A 125 -4.79 3.67 -3.97
CA LEU A 125 -5.23 4.20 -5.25
C LEU A 125 -4.37 3.56 -6.35
N GLN A 126 -5.00 2.75 -7.20
CA GLN A 126 -4.32 2.01 -8.26
C GLN A 126 -4.55 2.70 -9.60
N ALA A 127 -3.49 2.79 -10.40
CA ALA A 127 -3.61 3.23 -11.76
C ALA A 127 -4.53 2.32 -12.58
N GLY A 128 -5.31 2.91 -13.48
CA GLY A 128 -6.01 2.19 -14.52
C GLY A 128 -5.03 1.59 -15.55
N GLU A 129 -5.53 0.77 -16.47
CA GLU A 129 -4.71 0.26 -17.58
C GLU A 129 -4.38 1.42 -18.56
N GLY A 130 -3.08 1.63 -18.83
CA GLY A 130 -2.61 2.59 -19.83
C GLY A 130 -1.51 3.54 -19.36
N ASP A 131 -1.19 4.54 -20.20
CA ASP A 131 -0.05 5.45 -20.00
C ASP A 131 -0.33 6.63 -19.03
N ARG A 132 -1.53 6.70 -18.41
CA ARG A 132 -1.94 7.82 -17.54
C ARG A 132 -1.98 7.48 -16.05
N GLY A 133 -1.23 6.48 -15.62
CA GLY A 133 -1.31 5.96 -14.27
C GLY A 133 -1.16 7.03 -13.17
N LEU A 134 -0.22 7.96 -13.33
CA LEU A 134 -0.05 9.07 -12.38
C LEU A 134 -1.28 10.01 -12.36
N GLU A 135 -1.79 10.39 -13.53
CA GLU A 135 -2.97 11.27 -13.64
C GLU A 135 -4.21 10.62 -13.04
N ASP A 136 -4.38 9.30 -13.23
CA ASP A 136 -5.50 8.55 -12.70
C ASP A 136 -5.50 8.55 -11.16
N VAL A 137 -4.38 8.23 -10.51
CA VAL A 137 -4.30 8.23 -9.04
C VAL A 137 -4.37 9.63 -8.44
N LEU A 138 -3.77 10.63 -9.10
CA LEU A 138 -3.90 12.04 -8.71
C LEU A 138 -5.34 12.54 -8.82
N GLY A 139 -6.08 12.07 -9.83
CA GLY A 139 -7.48 12.40 -10.03
C GLY A 139 -8.41 11.85 -8.94
N LEU A 140 -8.09 10.69 -8.36
CA LEU A 140 -8.86 10.07 -7.28
C LEU A 140 -8.59 10.67 -5.89
N LEU A 141 -7.40 11.22 -5.67
CA LEU A 141 -7.00 11.70 -4.34
C LEU A 141 -7.94 12.74 -3.72
N PRO A 142 -8.50 13.71 -4.47
CA PRO A 142 -9.43 14.70 -3.91
C PRO A 142 -10.71 14.11 -3.32
N ASP A 143 -11.10 12.90 -3.75
CA ASP A 143 -12.31 12.20 -3.28
C ASP A 143 -12.04 11.34 -2.03
N VAL A 144 -10.77 11.14 -1.67
CA VAL A 144 -10.37 10.51 -0.40
C VAL A 144 -10.66 11.49 0.75
N PRO A 145 -11.47 11.10 1.76
CA PRO A 145 -11.80 12.00 2.85
C PRO A 145 -10.57 12.45 3.66
N ALA A 146 -10.57 13.70 4.09
CA ALA A 146 -9.52 14.25 4.94
C ALA A 146 -9.32 13.40 6.21
N GLY A 147 -8.08 13.10 6.52
CA GLY A 147 -7.69 12.28 7.67
C GLY A 147 -7.57 10.78 7.37
N LYS A 148 -7.89 10.36 6.15
CA LYS A 148 -7.55 9.02 5.64
C LYS A 148 -6.16 9.06 4.99
N LEU A 149 -5.48 7.91 4.97
CA LEU A 149 -4.17 7.76 4.34
C LEU A 149 -4.32 7.26 2.90
N ALA A 150 -3.48 7.77 2.02
CA ALA A 150 -3.47 7.41 0.61
C ALA A 150 -2.12 6.81 0.20
N VAL A 151 -2.17 5.60 -0.34
CA VAL A 151 -1.04 4.89 -0.94
C VAL A 151 -1.24 4.86 -2.46
N ALA A 152 -0.22 5.17 -3.24
CA ALA A 152 -0.27 5.07 -4.69
C ALA A 152 0.34 3.76 -5.19
N GLU A 153 -0.26 3.15 -6.21
CA GLU A 153 0.32 2.04 -6.98
C GLU A 153 0.23 2.37 -8.48
N LEU A 154 1.40 2.45 -9.11
CA LEU A 154 1.58 2.72 -10.54
C LEU A 154 2.29 1.54 -11.19
N ASP A 155 2.04 1.29 -12.48
CA ASP A 155 2.75 0.25 -13.25
C ASP A 155 4.25 0.56 -13.36
N THR A 156 4.57 1.82 -13.54
CA THR A 156 5.94 2.35 -13.57
C THR A 156 6.04 3.60 -12.73
N VAL A 157 7.15 3.74 -12.01
CA VAL A 157 7.40 4.89 -11.13
C VAL A 157 8.76 5.50 -11.47
N GLU A 158 8.75 6.78 -11.79
CA GLU A 158 9.95 7.59 -11.92
C GLU A 158 10.09 8.55 -10.72
N ARG A 159 11.24 9.17 -10.57
CA ARG A 159 11.50 10.07 -9.44
C ARG A 159 10.55 11.27 -9.43
N GLU A 160 10.27 11.80 -10.59
CA GLU A 160 9.36 12.92 -10.77
C GLU A 160 7.95 12.60 -10.30
N ASP A 161 7.49 11.35 -10.53
CA ASP A 161 6.19 10.87 -10.08
C ASP A 161 6.14 10.84 -8.55
N VAL A 162 7.20 10.34 -7.88
CA VAL A 162 7.30 10.34 -6.41
C VAL A 162 7.19 11.75 -5.85
N VAL A 163 7.90 12.72 -6.44
CA VAL A 163 7.85 14.13 -6.02
C VAL A 163 6.45 14.73 -6.21
N GLU A 164 5.77 14.35 -7.30
CA GLU A 164 4.42 14.85 -7.59
C GLU A 164 3.39 14.23 -6.64
N LEU A 165 3.47 12.93 -6.38
CA LEU A 165 2.63 12.24 -5.38
C LEU A 165 2.80 12.83 -3.98
N GLU A 166 4.04 13.08 -3.56
CA GLU A 166 4.34 13.71 -2.27
C GLU A 166 3.71 15.11 -2.16
N ARG A 167 3.86 15.95 -3.20
CA ARG A 167 3.27 17.28 -3.25
C ARG A 167 1.76 17.28 -3.25
N ALA A 168 1.15 16.25 -3.86
CA ALA A 168 -0.29 16.07 -3.87
C ALA A 168 -0.84 15.64 -2.50
N GLY A 169 0.00 15.02 -1.64
CA GLY A 169 -0.38 14.59 -0.29
C GLY A 169 -0.60 13.08 -0.14
N PHE A 170 0.03 12.26 -0.99
CA PHE A 170 0.12 10.83 -0.74
C PHE A 170 1.05 10.52 0.43
N ASP A 171 0.69 9.55 1.25
CA ASP A 171 1.46 9.10 2.41
C ASP A 171 2.51 8.06 2.04
N ALA A 172 2.22 7.23 1.02
CA ALA A 172 3.14 6.21 0.54
C ALA A 172 2.96 5.91 -0.96
N VAL A 173 3.98 5.29 -1.57
CA VAL A 173 3.92 4.76 -2.93
C VAL A 173 4.58 3.38 -2.99
N ILE A 174 3.95 2.44 -3.71
CA ILE A 174 4.51 1.12 -3.97
C ILE A 174 5.47 1.21 -5.15
N VAL A 175 6.70 0.74 -4.94
CA VAL A 175 7.77 0.78 -5.93
C VAL A 175 8.49 -0.56 -6.02
N PRO A 176 9.04 -0.94 -7.19
CA PRO A 176 9.88 -2.13 -7.28
C PRO A 176 11.08 -2.02 -6.33
N ALA A 177 11.41 -3.08 -5.59
CA ALA A 177 12.51 -3.06 -4.61
C ALA A 177 13.86 -2.61 -5.20
N GLY A 178 14.12 -2.99 -6.46
CA GLY A 178 15.34 -2.57 -7.19
C GLY A 178 15.35 -1.09 -7.60
N ALA A 179 14.23 -0.37 -7.51
CA ALA A 179 14.14 1.04 -7.91
C ALA A 179 14.31 2.02 -6.72
N VAL A 180 14.27 1.54 -5.48
CA VAL A 180 14.27 2.40 -4.27
C VAL A 180 15.41 3.42 -4.28
N GLU A 181 16.66 2.98 -4.51
CA GLU A 181 17.84 3.86 -4.53
C GLU A 181 17.73 4.96 -5.61
N ARG A 182 17.27 4.59 -6.81
CA ARG A 182 17.09 5.53 -7.93
C ARG A 182 16.01 6.57 -7.64
N LEU A 183 14.93 6.17 -6.96
CA LEU A 183 13.78 7.03 -6.67
C LEU A 183 14.06 8.02 -5.54
N LEU A 184 14.82 7.63 -4.52
CA LEU A 184 15.22 8.53 -3.45
C LEU A 184 16.24 9.56 -3.92
N GLY A 185 17.10 9.22 -4.89
CA GLY A 185 18.10 10.09 -5.47
C GLY A 185 19.14 10.62 -4.47
N GLU A 186 20.42 10.73 -4.85
CA GLU A 186 21.29 11.67 -4.14
C GLU A 186 20.80 13.10 -4.43
N PRO A 187 20.70 13.98 -3.40
CA PRO A 187 20.52 15.39 -3.66
C PRO A 187 21.70 15.89 -4.50
N ALA A 188 21.43 16.44 -5.66
CA ALA A 188 22.42 17.05 -6.52
C ALA A 188 23.05 18.29 -5.85
#